data_8241434cb59238fac72660aca6fecd87
#
_entry.id   8241434cb59238fac72660aca6fecd87
#
_cell.length_a   1.000
_cell.length_b   1.000
_cell.length_c   1.000
_cell.angle_alpha   90.00
_cell.angle_beta   90.00
_cell.angle_gamma   90.00
#
_symmetry.space_group_name_H-M   'P 1'
#
loop_
_entity.id
_entity.type
_entity.pdbx_description
1 polymer ?
#
loop_
_entity_poly.entity_id
_entity_poly.type
_entity_poly.pdbx_seq_one_letter_code
_entity_poly.pdbx_strand_id
1 'polypeptide(L)'
;MQNRKRIAQALVALGSLVLFVGAALHAIAGYPAVSGALQGTEVPHRIISALKAVWLFVSWHWIAVDIFALIAAFGRTSPRRTILLLCGLVPLVDAAGAYYAIGPFIGDELLTVAALAFLASAALFPPTPTQH
;
A
#
# COMPACT_ATOMS: atom_id res chain seq x y z
N MET A 1 7.36 -24.87 12.47
CA MET A 1 6.27 -23.88 12.38
C MET A 1 6.70 -22.46 12.84
N GLN A 2 7.44 -22.32 13.93
CA GLN A 2 7.83 -21.00 14.48
C GLN A 2 8.68 -20.15 13.52
N ASN A 3 9.62 -20.75 12.78
CA ASN A 3 10.44 -20.03 11.81
C ASN A 3 9.62 -19.43 10.65
N ARG A 4 8.65 -20.17 10.11
CA ARG A 4 7.77 -19.66 9.06
C ARG A 4 7.00 -18.42 9.52
N LYS A 5 6.47 -18.44 10.74
CA LYS A 5 5.77 -17.28 11.33
C LYS A 5 6.69 -16.07 11.45
N ARG A 6 7.93 -16.26 11.93
CA ARG A 6 8.91 -15.17 12.06
C ARG A 6 9.27 -14.56 10.70
N ILE A 7 9.48 -15.40 9.68
CA ILE A 7 9.75 -14.93 8.31
C ILE A 7 8.56 -14.16 7.78
N ALA A 8 7.34 -14.67 7.93
CA ALA A 8 6.13 -13.97 7.52
C ALA A 8 6.00 -12.59 8.20
N GLN A 9 6.25 -12.51 9.50
CA GLN A 9 6.21 -11.25 10.24
C GLN A 9 7.31 -10.29 9.79
N ALA A 10 8.51 -10.76 9.49
CA ALA A 10 9.60 -9.94 8.96
C ALA A 10 9.26 -9.39 7.57
N LEU A 11 8.64 -10.20 6.71
CA LEU A 11 8.16 -9.74 5.39
C LEU A 11 7.09 -8.66 5.52
N VAL A 12 6.13 -8.81 6.46
CA VAL A 12 5.13 -7.76 6.71
C VAL A 12 5.82 -6.50 7.21
N ALA A 13 6.72 -6.59 8.18
CA ALA A 13 7.43 -5.42 8.69
C ALA A 13 8.23 -4.69 7.59
N LEU A 14 8.87 -5.43 6.69
CA LEU A 14 9.57 -4.85 5.53
C LEU A 14 8.57 -4.19 4.56
N GLY A 15 7.51 -4.90 4.16
CA GLY A 15 6.48 -4.36 3.27
C GLY A 15 5.82 -3.10 3.85
N SER A 16 5.53 -3.12 5.15
CA SER A 16 4.99 -1.98 5.90
C SER A 16 5.95 -0.78 5.88
N LEU A 17 7.22 -0.99 6.15
CA LEU A 17 8.21 0.09 6.09
C LEU A 17 8.26 0.71 4.69
N VAL A 18 8.29 -0.11 3.64
CA VAL A 18 8.33 0.36 2.25
C VAL A 18 7.06 1.12 1.89
N LEU A 19 5.88 0.60 2.26
CA LEU A 19 4.60 1.24 1.97
C LEU A 19 4.45 2.56 2.72
N PHE A 20 4.86 2.62 3.99
CA PHE A 20 4.84 3.83 4.78
C PHE A 20 5.76 4.91 4.20
N VAL A 21 6.99 4.53 3.79
CA VAL A 21 7.93 5.45 3.12
C VAL A 21 7.32 5.94 1.80
N GLY A 22 6.71 5.05 1.01
CA GLY A 22 5.99 5.42 -0.22
C GLY A 22 4.87 6.43 0.04
N ALA A 23 4.03 6.18 1.05
CA ALA A 23 2.95 7.09 1.45
C ALA A 23 3.48 8.47 1.89
N ALA A 24 4.57 8.48 2.67
CA ALA A 24 5.21 9.71 3.12
C ALA A 24 5.79 10.52 1.95
N LEU A 25 6.51 9.86 1.04
CA LEU A 25 7.06 10.51 -0.17
C LEU A 25 5.94 11.05 -1.05
N HIS A 26 4.85 10.28 -1.25
CA HIS A 26 3.70 10.69 -2.02
C HIS A 26 3.03 11.94 -1.41
N ALA A 27 2.86 11.99 -0.08
CA ALA A 27 2.26 13.13 0.59
C ALA A 27 3.19 14.35 0.65
N ILE A 28 4.48 14.16 1.03
CA ILE A 28 5.39 15.26 1.35
C ILE A 28 6.04 15.84 0.09
N ALA A 29 6.50 14.98 -0.82
CA ALA A 29 7.16 15.40 -2.04
C ALA A 29 6.20 15.51 -3.23
N GLY A 30 5.30 14.54 -3.39
CA GLY A 30 4.37 14.49 -4.52
C GLY A 30 3.30 15.57 -4.47
N TYR A 31 2.71 15.83 -3.31
CA TYR A 31 1.66 16.84 -3.18
C TYR A 31 2.10 18.26 -3.59
N PRO A 32 3.25 18.79 -3.16
CA PRO A 32 3.75 20.08 -3.63
C PRO A 32 4.02 20.10 -5.13
N ALA A 33 4.59 19.01 -5.68
CA ALA A 33 4.87 18.89 -7.11
C ALA A 33 3.59 18.95 -7.94
N VAL A 34 2.55 18.19 -7.57
CA VAL A 34 1.23 18.23 -8.24
C VAL A 34 0.58 19.60 -8.07
N SER A 35 0.66 20.18 -6.87
CA SER A 35 0.11 21.51 -6.61
C SER A 35 0.77 22.59 -7.47
N GLY A 36 2.09 22.51 -7.65
CA GLY A 36 2.85 23.41 -8.53
C GLY A 36 2.49 23.25 -10.00
N ALA A 37 2.39 22.00 -10.48
CA ALA A 37 2.02 21.70 -11.86
C ALA A 37 0.61 22.18 -12.24
N LEU A 38 -0.30 22.29 -11.27
CA LEU A 38 -1.66 22.77 -11.48
C LEU A 38 -1.80 24.30 -11.37
N GLN A 39 -0.75 25.02 -10.95
CA GLN A 39 -0.78 26.48 -10.88
C GLN A 39 -0.76 27.09 -12.27
N GLY A 40 -1.61 28.09 -12.49
CA GLY A 40 -1.71 28.80 -13.78
C GLY A 40 -2.39 28.01 -14.89
N THR A 41 -2.96 26.84 -14.61
CA THR A 41 -3.77 26.08 -15.58
C THR A 41 -5.18 26.66 -15.67
N GLU A 42 -5.84 26.51 -16.82
CA GLU A 42 -7.26 26.92 -17.01
C GLU A 42 -8.26 25.95 -16.36
N VAL A 43 -7.77 24.94 -15.60
CA VAL A 43 -8.62 23.96 -14.93
C VAL A 43 -9.42 24.66 -13.81
N PRO A 44 -10.76 24.46 -13.72
CA PRO A 44 -11.58 25.07 -12.69
C PRO A 44 -11.07 24.73 -11.27
N HIS A 45 -11.03 25.73 -10.39
CA HIS A 45 -10.49 25.63 -9.04
C HIS A 45 -11.05 24.43 -8.23
N ARG A 46 -12.35 24.12 -8.38
CA ARG A 46 -12.99 22.97 -7.72
C ARG A 46 -12.37 21.63 -8.15
N ILE A 47 -11.96 21.51 -9.43
CA ILE A 47 -11.32 20.29 -9.94
C ILE A 47 -9.91 20.20 -9.40
N ILE A 48 -9.16 21.31 -9.37
CA ILE A 48 -7.84 21.36 -8.73
C ILE A 48 -7.92 20.92 -7.27
N SER A 49 -8.89 21.44 -6.52
CA SER A 49 -9.09 21.06 -5.11
C SER A 49 -9.42 19.57 -4.96
N ALA A 50 -10.28 19.03 -5.84
CA ALA A 50 -10.59 17.60 -5.84
C ALA A 50 -9.37 16.73 -6.15
N LEU A 51 -8.57 17.09 -7.15
CA LEU A 51 -7.34 16.36 -7.48
C LEU A 51 -6.34 16.35 -6.30
N LYS A 52 -6.17 17.49 -5.61
CA LYS A 52 -5.33 17.58 -4.42
C LYS A 52 -5.86 16.71 -3.27
N ALA A 53 -7.17 16.69 -3.06
CA ALA A 53 -7.79 15.84 -2.04
C ALA A 53 -7.61 14.35 -2.37
N VAL A 54 -7.83 13.94 -3.62
CA VAL A 54 -7.61 12.55 -4.07
C VAL A 54 -6.14 12.16 -3.88
N TRP A 55 -5.20 13.04 -4.20
CA TRP A 55 -3.77 12.81 -4.01
C TRP A 55 -3.43 12.47 -2.55
N LEU A 56 -3.92 13.25 -1.60
CA LEU A 56 -3.72 12.97 -0.17
C LEU A 56 -4.48 11.73 0.29
N PHE A 57 -5.68 11.48 -0.25
CA PHE A 57 -6.47 10.30 0.07
C PHE A 57 -5.72 9.00 -0.27
N VAL A 58 -4.97 8.97 -1.37
CA VAL A 58 -4.15 7.82 -1.75
C VAL A 58 -3.08 7.53 -0.69
N SER A 59 -2.43 8.54 -0.13
CA SER A 59 -1.47 8.34 0.97
C SER A 59 -2.12 7.75 2.22
N TRP A 60 -3.31 8.24 2.60
CA TRP A 60 -4.07 7.73 3.73
C TRP A 60 -4.55 6.30 3.52
N HIS A 61 -4.96 5.96 2.30
CA HIS A 61 -5.36 4.62 1.91
C HIS A 61 -4.19 3.62 2.09
N TRP A 62 -2.97 3.97 1.67
CA TRP A 62 -1.79 3.12 1.89
C TRP A 62 -1.45 2.96 3.37
N ILE A 63 -1.57 4.01 4.17
CA ILE A 63 -1.40 3.92 5.63
C ILE A 63 -2.45 2.98 6.24
N ALA A 64 -3.69 3.04 5.80
CA ALA A 64 -4.74 2.13 6.28
C ALA A 64 -4.43 0.67 5.92
N VAL A 65 -4.02 0.39 4.68
CA VAL A 65 -3.57 -0.95 4.24
C VAL A 65 -2.43 -1.46 5.12
N ASP A 66 -1.46 -0.60 5.43
CA ASP A 66 -0.31 -0.91 6.27
C ASP A 66 -0.72 -1.30 7.70
N ILE A 67 -1.60 -0.51 8.31
CA ILE A 67 -2.14 -0.81 9.65
C ILE A 67 -2.85 -2.17 9.64
N PHE A 68 -3.68 -2.48 8.64
CA PHE A 68 -4.34 -3.77 8.54
C PHE A 68 -3.36 -4.93 8.39
N ALA A 69 -2.29 -4.76 7.59
CA ALA A 69 -1.24 -5.76 7.43
C ALA A 69 -0.51 -6.03 8.76
N LEU A 70 -0.15 -4.99 9.50
CA LEU A 70 0.49 -5.10 10.81
C LEU A 70 -0.43 -5.77 11.83
N ILE A 71 -1.71 -5.38 11.90
CA ILE A 71 -2.69 -6.03 12.78
C ILE A 71 -2.84 -7.52 12.43
N ALA A 72 -2.89 -7.87 11.14
CA ALA A 72 -3.00 -9.24 10.70
C ALA A 72 -1.77 -10.08 11.08
N ALA A 73 -0.56 -9.53 10.95
CA ALA A 73 0.69 -10.25 11.22
C ALA A 73 1.00 -10.40 12.71
N PHE A 74 0.77 -9.35 13.50
CA PHE A 74 1.19 -9.27 14.90
C PHE A 74 0.04 -9.39 15.90
N GLY A 75 -1.19 -9.09 15.48
CA GLY A 75 -2.39 -9.23 16.30
C GLY A 75 -2.83 -10.70 16.51
N ARG A 76 -3.98 -10.86 17.18
CA ARG A 76 -4.64 -12.15 17.40
C ARG A 76 -5.80 -12.39 16.42
N THR A 77 -5.81 -11.71 15.29
CA THR A 77 -6.90 -11.77 14.31
C THR A 77 -6.90 -13.08 13.54
N SER A 78 -8.08 -13.53 13.15
CA SER A 78 -8.33 -14.56 12.13
C SER A 78 -9.38 -13.94 11.18
N PRO A 79 -9.22 -13.97 9.88
CA PRO A 79 -8.30 -14.74 9.04
C PRO A 79 -7.07 -13.93 8.54
N ARG A 80 -5.92 -14.12 9.15
CA ARG A 80 -4.67 -13.42 8.82
C ARG A 80 -4.30 -13.48 7.35
N ARG A 81 -4.36 -14.71 6.79
CA ARG A 81 -3.97 -14.96 5.39
C ARG A 81 -4.80 -14.13 4.42
N THR A 82 -6.13 -14.11 4.60
CA THR A 82 -7.04 -13.35 3.73
C THR A 82 -6.77 -11.86 3.82
N ILE A 83 -6.57 -11.33 5.03
CA ILE A 83 -6.27 -9.90 5.21
C ILE A 83 -4.96 -9.55 4.50
N LEU A 84 -3.89 -10.35 4.67
CA LEU A 84 -2.60 -10.11 4.03
C LEU A 84 -2.66 -10.26 2.51
N LEU A 85 -3.48 -11.17 1.97
CA LEU A 85 -3.72 -11.25 0.53
C LEU A 85 -4.37 -9.96 0.01
N LEU A 86 -5.39 -9.45 0.69
CA LEU A 86 -6.03 -8.18 0.32
C LEU A 86 -5.06 -7.01 0.44
N CYS A 87 -4.29 -6.94 1.54
CA CYS A 87 -3.27 -5.91 1.73
C CYS A 87 -2.17 -5.95 0.66
N GLY A 88 -1.88 -7.11 0.09
CA GLY A 88 -0.92 -7.22 -1.01
C GLY A 88 -1.53 -6.90 -2.39
N LEU A 89 -2.79 -7.28 -2.61
CA LEU A 89 -3.47 -7.01 -3.88
C LEU A 89 -3.72 -5.51 -4.10
N VAL A 90 -4.05 -4.77 -3.06
CA VAL A 90 -4.36 -3.33 -3.18
C VAL A 90 -3.15 -2.55 -3.73
N PRO A 91 -1.96 -2.53 -3.10
CA PRO A 91 -0.83 -1.79 -3.65
C PRO A 91 -0.33 -2.37 -4.99
N LEU A 92 -0.58 -3.64 -5.30
CA LEU A 92 -0.25 -4.21 -6.60
C LEU A 92 -1.15 -3.63 -7.71
N VAL A 93 -2.45 -3.48 -7.44
CA VAL A 93 -3.39 -2.84 -8.38
C VAL A 93 -3.07 -1.36 -8.54
N ASP A 94 -2.72 -0.67 -7.45
CA ASP A 94 -2.31 0.73 -7.49
C ASP A 94 -1.05 0.92 -8.35
N ALA A 95 -0.03 0.06 -8.17
CA ALA A 95 1.19 0.06 -8.97
C ALA A 95 0.89 -0.16 -10.46
N ALA A 96 0.08 -1.18 -10.77
CA ALA A 96 -0.30 -1.47 -12.16
C ALA A 96 -1.09 -0.32 -12.79
N GLY A 97 -2.01 0.29 -12.05
CA GLY A 97 -2.80 1.43 -12.50
C GLY A 97 -1.93 2.67 -12.76
N ALA A 98 -1.01 2.96 -11.86
CA ALA A 98 -0.09 4.07 -12.00
C ALA A 98 0.89 3.86 -13.16
N TYR A 99 1.48 2.67 -13.27
CA TYR A 99 2.33 2.29 -14.40
C TYR A 99 1.62 2.47 -15.75
N TYR A 100 0.36 2.02 -15.84
CA TYR A 100 -0.44 2.17 -17.06
C TYR A 100 -0.73 3.65 -17.40
N ALA A 101 -0.99 4.47 -16.37
CA ALA A 101 -1.38 5.86 -16.55
C ALA A 101 -0.22 6.80 -16.89
N ILE A 102 0.95 6.61 -16.25
CA ILE A 102 2.08 7.56 -16.33
C ILE A 102 3.41 6.90 -16.67
N GLY A 103 3.46 5.58 -16.85
CA GLY A 103 4.68 4.82 -17.11
C GLY A 103 5.49 4.53 -15.84
N PRO A 104 6.68 3.93 -15.99
CA PRO A 104 7.49 3.48 -14.84
C PRO A 104 8.03 4.66 -14.03
N PHE A 105 7.88 4.58 -12.70
CA PHE A 105 8.46 5.53 -11.75
C PHE A 105 8.70 4.85 -10.40
N ILE A 106 9.50 5.48 -9.55
CA ILE A 106 9.92 4.89 -8.26
C ILE A 106 8.75 4.48 -7.35
N GLY A 107 7.59 5.14 -7.46
CA GLY A 107 6.39 4.80 -6.70
C GLY A 107 5.86 3.41 -7.03
N ASP A 108 5.87 3.02 -8.31
CA ASP A 108 5.43 1.69 -8.76
C ASP A 108 6.30 0.59 -8.18
N GLU A 109 7.62 0.83 -8.14
CA GLU A 109 8.59 -0.12 -7.58
C GLU A 109 8.35 -0.30 -6.08
N LEU A 110 8.17 0.78 -5.33
CA LEU A 110 7.90 0.71 -3.89
C LEU A 110 6.58 -0.02 -3.60
N LEU A 111 5.50 0.29 -4.33
CA LEU A 111 4.22 -0.39 -4.18
C LEU A 111 4.32 -1.87 -4.53
N THR A 112 5.03 -2.21 -5.60
CA THR A 112 5.25 -3.60 -6.02
C THR A 112 6.04 -4.38 -4.96
N VAL A 113 7.11 -3.82 -4.42
CA VAL A 113 7.89 -4.46 -3.35
C VAL A 113 7.05 -4.70 -2.11
N ALA A 114 6.27 -3.71 -1.66
CA ALA A 114 5.37 -3.85 -0.52
C ALA A 114 4.30 -4.93 -0.78
N ALA A 115 3.68 -4.91 -1.97
CA ALA A 115 2.68 -5.90 -2.38
C ALA A 115 3.23 -7.32 -2.34
N LEU A 116 4.40 -7.55 -2.95
CA LEU A 116 5.05 -8.86 -2.98
C LEU A 116 5.42 -9.35 -1.57
N ALA A 117 5.88 -8.46 -0.69
CA ALA A 117 6.18 -8.81 0.70
C ALA A 117 4.92 -9.27 1.46
N PHE A 118 3.78 -8.58 1.30
CA PHE A 118 2.51 -8.98 1.92
C PHE A 118 1.97 -10.29 1.33
N LEU A 119 2.02 -10.48 0.01
CA LEU A 119 1.57 -11.71 -0.66
C LEU A 119 2.44 -12.91 -0.26
N ALA A 120 3.76 -12.75 -0.23
CA ALA A 120 4.68 -13.79 0.23
C ALA A 120 4.44 -14.14 1.70
N SER A 121 4.21 -13.13 2.55
CA SER A 121 3.83 -13.35 3.94
C SER A 121 2.53 -14.15 4.06
N ALA A 122 1.50 -13.80 3.28
CA ALA A 122 0.23 -14.51 3.27
C ALA A 122 0.39 -16.00 2.91
N ALA A 123 1.30 -16.32 1.99
CA ALA A 123 1.60 -17.69 1.61
C ALA A 123 2.27 -18.52 2.73
N LEU A 124 2.97 -17.84 3.64
CA LEU A 124 3.65 -18.48 4.77
C LEU A 124 2.74 -18.73 5.98
N PHE A 125 1.63 -18.00 6.11
CA PHE A 125 0.64 -18.26 7.16
C PHE A 125 -0.24 -19.46 6.79
N PRO A 126 -0.51 -20.38 7.75
CA PRO A 126 -1.41 -21.51 7.50
C PRO A 126 -2.82 -21.02 7.19
N PRO A 127 -3.56 -21.75 6.34
CA PRO A 127 -4.97 -21.46 6.13
C PRO A 127 -5.74 -21.56 7.44
N THR A 128 -6.77 -20.75 7.60
CA THR A 128 -7.66 -20.82 8.76
C THR A 128 -8.39 -22.17 8.72
N PRO A 129 -8.43 -22.94 9.82
CA PRO A 129 -9.22 -24.17 9.88
C PRO A 129 -10.67 -23.85 9.56
N THR A 130 -11.25 -24.56 8.58
CA THR A 130 -12.70 -24.53 8.33
C THR A 130 -13.39 -25.15 9.54
N GLN A 131 -14.14 -24.37 10.28
CA GLN A 131 -15.05 -24.90 11.29
C GLN A 131 -16.23 -25.53 10.53
N HIS A 132 -16.27 -26.87 10.56
CA HIS A 132 -17.44 -27.65 10.14
C HIS A 132 -18.33 -27.89 11.34
#